data_49a768cd302bd4044e8e23406ae57083
#
_entry.id   49a768cd302bd4044e8e23406ae57083
#
_cell.length_a   1.000
_cell.length_b   1.000
_cell.length_c   1.000
_cell.angle_alpha   90.00
_cell.angle_beta   90.00
_cell.angle_gamma   90.00
#
_symmetry.space_group_name_H-M   'P 1'
#
loop_
_entity.id
_entity.type
_entity.pdbx_description
1 polymer ?
#
loop_
_entity_poly.entity_id
_entity_poly.type
_entity_poly.pdbx_seq_one_letter_code
_entity_poly.pdbx_strand_id
1 'polypeptide(L)'
;MSAAQKHLDMPLTWEEISLHAQSLALKLADKGPWKGVIAITTGGMVPACIIARHLKIKHIDTLCISSYEDQSQRKTNVIKKPEGTGDGDGWLVIDDLSDTGNTFRTAREMMPKAHYAAIYAKPAGESAVDTYIMSVSTDTWIHFPWEENESSYIAPKKPVA
;
A
#
# COMPACT_ATOMS: atom_id res chain seq x y z
N MET A 1 21.89 -15.10 23.98
CA MET A 1 22.26 -14.08 22.99
C MET A 1 21.27 -14.16 21.84
N SER A 2 20.39 -13.19 21.72
CA SER A 2 19.50 -13.08 20.57
C SER A 2 20.38 -12.71 19.36
N ALA A 3 20.43 -13.58 18.35
CA ALA A 3 21.03 -13.23 17.08
C ALA A 3 20.21 -12.08 16.50
N ALA A 4 20.82 -10.91 16.35
CA ALA A 4 20.19 -9.80 15.65
C ALA A 4 19.79 -10.32 14.26
N GLN A 5 18.50 -10.33 14.00
CA GLN A 5 17.94 -10.73 12.71
C GLN A 5 18.51 -9.76 11.68
N LYS A 6 19.39 -10.25 10.81
CA LYS A 6 20.08 -9.44 9.81
C LYS A 6 19.09 -9.10 8.73
N HIS A 7 18.45 -7.93 8.85
CA HIS A 7 17.59 -7.39 7.79
C HIS A 7 18.45 -7.01 6.58
N LEU A 8 17.89 -7.23 5.40
CA LEU A 8 18.44 -6.73 4.14
C LEU A 8 17.82 -5.35 3.89
N ASP A 9 18.62 -4.31 4.01
CA ASP A 9 18.16 -2.95 3.71
C ASP A 9 18.03 -2.74 2.20
N MET A 10 16.88 -2.21 1.79
CA MET A 10 16.59 -1.86 0.40
C MET A 10 16.15 -0.39 0.34
N PRO A 11 17.11 0.54 0.27
CA PRO A 11 16.78 1.95 0.09
C PRO A 11 16.30 2.20 -1.34
N LEU A 12 15.23 2.99 -1.48
CA LEU A 12 14.63 3.35 -2.74
C LEU A 12 14.74 4.85 -2.98
N THR A 13 15.03 5.22 -4.22
CA THR A 13 14.99 6.61 -4.69
C THR A 13 13.61 6.99 -5.23
N TRP A 14 13.35 8.28 -5.36
CA TRP A 14 12.14 8.80 -6.01
C TRP A 14 12.04 8.35 -7.47
N GLU A 15 13.17 8.25 -8.18
CA GLU A 15 13.21 7.75 -9.55
C GLU A 15 12.80 6.29 -9.64
N GLU A 16 13.29 5.44 -8.74
CA GLU A 16 12.91 4.02 -8.69
C GLU A 16 11.42 3.85 -8.39
N ILE A 17 10.88 4.59 -7.44
CA ILE A 17 9.44 4.59 -7.16
C ILE A 17 8.63 5.02 -8.37
N SER A 18 9.04 6.10 -9.03
CA SER A 18 8.36 6.58 -10.24
C SER A 18 8.36 5.51 -11.34
N LEU A 19 9.49 4.87 -11.59
CA LEU A 19 9.62 3.82 -12.59
C LEU A 19 8.78 2.58 -12.25
N HIS A 20 8.82 2.13 -11.01
CA HIS A 20 8.05 0.95 -10.57
C HIS A 20 6.54 1.22 -10.57
N ALA A 21 6.10 2.41 -10.15
CA ALA A 21 4.69 2.81 -10.22
C ALA A 21 4.19 2.92 -11.67
N GLN A 22 5.01 3.45 -12.59
CA GLN A 22 4.70 3.44 -14.02
C GLN A 22 4.59 2.03 -14.58
N SER A 23 5.51 1.14 -14.19
CA SER A 23 5.47 -0.28 -14.59
C SER A 23 4.20 -0.97 -14.08
N LEU A 24 3.76 -0.64 -12.86
CA LEU A 24 2.49 -1.14 -12.33
C LEU A 24 1.30 -0.59 -13.12
N ALA A 25 1.30 0.69 -13.46
CA ALA A 25 0.26 1.29 -14.31
C ALA A 25 0.14 0.59 -15.65
N LEU A 26 1.26 0.24 -16.29
CA LEU A 26 1.26 -0.52 -17.55
C LEU A 26 0.59 -1.89 -17.39
N LYS A 27 0.88 -2.63 -16.31
CA LYS A 27 0.22 -3.92 -16.01
C LYS A 27 -1.28 -3.78 -15.76
N LEU A 28 -1.71 -2.63 -15.26
CA LEU A 28 -3.11 -2.36 -14.91
C LEU A 28 -3.92 -1.79 -16.08
N ALA A 29 -3.27 -1.28 -17.12
CA ALA A 29 -3.93 -0.60 -18.24
C ALA A 29 -4.97 -1.49 -18.95
N ASP A 30 -4.65 -2.77 -19.15
CA ASP A 30 -5.52 -3.73 -19.85
C ASP A 30 -6.56 -4.41 -18.94
N LYS A 31 -6.53 -4.12 -17.65
CA LYS A 31 -7.43 -4.73 -16.65
C LYS A 31 -8.65 -3.87 -16.32
N GLY A 32 -8.68 -2.62 -16.80
CA GLY A 32 -9.82 -1.71 -16.65
C GLY A 32 -10.99 -2.01 -17.57
N PRO A 33 -11.97 -1.12 -17.68
CA PRO A 33 -11.87 0.29 -17.28
C PRO A 33 -11.98 0.52 -15.77
N TRP A 34 -11.36 1.60 -15.29
CA TRP A 34 -11.34 1.97 -13.88
C TRP A 34 -12.24 3.17 -13.58
N LYS A 35 -13.11 3.02 -12.59
CA LYS A 35 -13.96 4.10 -12.07
C LYS A 35 -13.16 5.09 -11.23
N GLY A 36 -12.18 4.59 -10.48
CA GLY A 36 -11.34 5.37 -9.59
C GLY A 36 -10.23 4.55 -8.95
N VAL A 37 -9.39 5.24 -8.21
CA VAL A 37 -8.29 4.68 -7.41
C VAL A 37 -8.57 4.96 -5.94
N ILE A 38 -8.31 3.98 -5.09
CA ILE A 38 -8.31 4.10 -3.64
C ILE A 38 -6.89 3.91 -3.15
N ALA A 39 -6.32 4.96 -2.57
CA ALA A 39 -5.01 4.90 -1.93
C ALA A 39 -5.14 4.42 -0.48
N ILE A 40 -4.45 3.35 -0.12
CA ILE A 40 -4.29 2.97 1.28
C ILE A 40 -3.28 3.92 1.92
N THR A 41 -3.72 4.70 2.89
CA THR A 41 -2.87 5.72 3.51
C THR A 41 -1.95 5.13 4.57
N THR A 42 -0.76 5.69 4.72
CA THR A 42 -0.17 6.76 3.90
C THR A 42 0.67 6.23 2.75
N GLY A 43 1.19 5.01 2.84
CA GLY A 43 2.14 4.41 1.90
C GLY A 43 1.67 4.34 0.46
N GLY A 44 0.38 4.09 0.24
CA GLY A 44 -0.21 4.01 -1.10
C GLY A 44 -0.47 5.35 -1.79
N MET A 45 -0.31 6.48 -1.09
CA MET A 45 -0.68 7.79 -1.64
C MET A 45 0.20 8.20 -2.84
N VAL A 46 1.51 8.07 -2.71
CA VAL A 46 2.44 8.41 -3.80
C VAL A 46 2.26 7.47 -5.00
N PRO A 47 2.30 6.13 -4.83
CA PRO A 47 2.01 5.20 -5.92
C PRO A 47 0.66 5.45 -6.60
N ALA A 48 -0.40 5.64 -5.82
CA ALA A 48 -1.74 5.88 -6.36
C ALA A 48 -1.80 7.16 -7.22
N CYS A 49 -1.14 8.22 -6.80
CA CYS A 49 -1.05 9.46 -7.57
C CYS A 49 -0.39 9.22 -8.94
N ILE A 50 0.76 8.54 -8.96
CA ILE A 50 1.50 8.26 -10.19
C ILE A 50 0.66 7.37 -11.11
N ILE A 51 0.10 6.28 -10.58
CA ILE A 51 -0.71 5.32 -11.35
C ILE A 51 -1.95 5.99 -11.93
N ALA A 52 -2.69 6.76 -11.13
CA ALA A 52 -3.87 7.46 -11.58
C ALA A 52 -3.57 8.43 -12.73
N ARG A 53 -2.44 9.16 -12.64
CA ARG A 53 -1.98 10.04 -13.73
C ARG A 53 -1.71 9.28 -15.02
N HIS A 54 -0.97 8.16 -14.95
CA HIS A 54 -0.65 7.34 -16.12
C HIS A 54 -1.89 6.69 -16.75
N LEU A 55 -2.84 6.25 -15.94
CA LEU A 55 -4.09 5.65 -16.40
C LEU A 55 -5.19 6.67 -16.73
N LYS A 56 -4.90 7.98 -16.57
CA LYS A 56 -5.86 9.08 -16.76
C LYS A 56 -7.12 8.97 -15.89
N ILE A 57 -6.98 8.37 -14.71
CA ILE A 57 -8.04 8.28 -13.72
C ILE A 57 -8.06 9.57 -12.89
N LYS A 58 -9.22 10.22 -12.83
CA LYS A 58 -9.39 11.50 -12.12
C LYS A 58 -9.87 11.34 -10.68
N HIS A 59 -10.64 10.28 -10.43
CA HIS A 59 -11.24 10.06 -9.12
C HIS A 59 -10.26 9.27 -8.24
N ILE A 60 -9.77 9.90 -7.19
CA ILE A 60 -8.96 9.26 -6.15
C ILE A 60 -9.64 9.48 -4.81
N ASP A 61 -9.82 8.40 -4.06
CA ASP A 61 -10.24 8.43 -2.66
C ASP A 61 -9.20 7.71 -1.79
N THR A 62 -9.39 7.70 -0.49
CA THR A 62 -8.46 7.10 0.46
C THR A 62 -9.14 6.09 1.37
N LEU A 63 -8.39 5.08 1.77
CA LEU A 63 -8.74 4.11 2.79
C LEU A 63 -7.67 4.15 3.88
N CYS A 64 -8.07 4.43 5.11
CA CYS A 64 -7.13 4.44 6.24
C CYS A 64 -7.40 3.24 7.14
N ILE A 65 -6.41 2.36 7.23
CA ILE A 65 -6.42 1.19 8.11
C ILE A 65 -5.20 1.28 9.02
N SER A 66 -5.41 1.22 10.33
CA SER A 66 -4.32 1.09 11.30
C SER A 66 -4.18 -0.36 11.74
N SER A 67 -2.95 -0.77 12.00
CA SER A 67 -2.64 -2.04 12.64
C SER A 67 -2.25 -1.78 14.10
N TYR A 68 -2.75 -2.60 15.02
CA TYR A 68 -2.34 -2.57 16.42
C TYR A 68 -2.12 -3.99 16.93
N GLU A 69 -1.23 -4.13 17.90
CA GLU A 69 -0.99 -5.39 18.57
C GLU A 69 -1.86 -5.48 19.83
N ASP A 70 -2.67 -6.51 19.91
CA ASP A 70 -3.46 -6.85 21.10
C ASP A 70 -3.18 -8.30 21.47
N GLN A 71 -2.57 -8.50 22.64
CA GLN A 71 -2.29 -9.83 23.22
C GLN A 71 -1.80 -10.87 22.23
N SER A 72 -0.71 -10.57 21.50
CA SER A 72 -0.05 -11.41 20.50
C SER A 72 -0.74 -11.56 19.12
N GLN A 73 -1.82 -10.84 18.86
CA GLN A 73 -2.44 -10.80 17.54
C GLN A 73 -2.42 -9.38 16.96
N ARG A 74 -1.96 -9.25 15.71
CA ARG A 74 -2.13 -8.01 14.94
C ARG A 74 -3.58 -7.91 14.49
N LYS A 75 -4.28 -6.91 15.00
CA LYS A 75 -5.63 -6.54 14.55
C LYS A 75 -5.57 -5.30 13.69
N THR A 76 -6.49 -5.21 12.75
CA THR A 76 -6.68 -4.03 11.90
C THR A 76 -7.92 -3.26 12.35
N ASN A 77 -7.82 -1.93 12.32
CA ASN A 77 -8.93 -1.02 12.57
C ASN A 77 -9.09 -0.07 11.38
N VAL A 78 -10.30 0.00 10.83
CA VAL A 78 -10.61 0.91 9.74
C VAL A 78 -10.97 2.28 10.30
N ILE A 79 -10.09 3.25 10.07
CA ILE A 79 -10.26 4.63 10.54
C ILE A 79 -11.13 5.44 9.56
N LYS A 80 -10.88 5.29 8.24
CA LYS A 80 -11.65 5.96 7.20
C LYS A 80 -11.92 5.00 6.05
N LYS A 81 -13.17 4.90 5.66
CA LYS A 81 -13.61 4.15 4.46
C LYS A 81 -13.73 5.08 3.26
N PRO A 82 -13.49 4.59 2.03
CA PRO A 82 -13.82 5.34 0.83
C PRO A 82 -15.34 5.43 0.66
N GLU A 83 -15.79 6.45 -0.07
CA GLU A 83 -17.21 6.70 -0.31
C GLU A 83 -17.62 6.30 -1.73
N GLY A 84 -18.87 5.85 -1.89
CA GLY A 84 -19.46 5.59 -3.20
C GLY A 84 -18.83 4.43 -3.99
N THR A 85 -18.09 3.56 -3.33
CA THR A 85 -17.37 2.45 -3.98
C THR A 85 -18.19 1.17 -4.11
N GLY A 86 -19.28 1.04 -3.36
CA GLY A 86 -20.08 -0.18 -3.32
C GLY A 86 -19.25 -1.40 -2.94
N ASP A 87 -19.38 -2.48 -3.70
CA ASP A 87 -18.60 -3.71 -3.53
C ASP A 87 -17.19 -3.65 -4.16
N GLY A 88 -16.80 -2.50 -4.69
CA GLY A 88 -15.49 -2.25 -5.28
C GLY A 88 -15.38 -2.56 -6.76
N ASP A 89 -16.44 -2.99 -7.42
CA ASP A 89 -16.40 -3.30 -8.86
C ASP A 89 -15.94 -2.10 -9.69
N GLY A 90 -14.86 -2.29 -10.46
CA GLY A 90 -14.22 -1.26 -11.26
C GLY A 90 -13.31 -0.30 -10.47
N TRP A 91 -13.07 -0.56 -9.19
CA TRP A 91 -12.15 0.22 -8.36
C TRP A 91 -10.79 -0.44 -8.22
N LEU A 92 -9.75 0.39 -8.23
CA LEU A 92 -8.36 -0.01 -8.08
C LEU A 92 -7.86 0.43 -6.69
N VAL A 93 -7.45 -0.53 -5.86
CA VAL A 93 -6.93 -0.26 -4.51
C VAL A 93 -5.41 -0.42 -4.52
N ILE A 94 -4.69 0.62 -4.12
CA ILE A 94 -3.23 0.72 -4.24
C ILE A 94 -2.59 0.93 -2.87
N ASP A 95 -1.54 0.15 -2.61
CA ASP A 95 -0.56 0.41 -1.53
C ASP A 95 0.86 0.31 -2.08
N ASP A 96 1.85 0.68 -1.29
CA ASP A 96 3.27 0.56 -1.63
C ASP A 96 3.78 -0.88 -1.49
N LEU A 97 3.44 -1.54 -0.41
CA LEU A 97 3.91 -2.87 -0.03
C LEU A 97 2.77 -3.74 0.54
N SER A 98 2.66 -4.96 0.03
CA SER A 98 1.94 -6.04 0.72
C SER A 98 2.92 -6.87 1.55
N ASP A 99 3.03 -6.56 2.85
CA ASP A 99 3.96 -7.25 3.76
C ASP A 99 3.35 -8.59 4.22
N THR A 100 2.45 -8.55 5.21
CA THR A 100 1.68 -9.73 5.65
C THR A 100 0.41 -9.94 4.82
N GLY A 101 -0.07 -8.92 4.16
CA GLY A 101 -1.32 -8.89 3.43
C GLY A 101 -2.55 -8.56 4.27
N ASN A 102 -2.41 -8.35 5.58
CA ASN A 102 -3.55 -8.12 6.46
C ASN A 102 -4.36 -6.86 6.10
N THR A 103 -3.69 -5.78 5.75
CA THR A 103 -4.34 -4.53 5.30
C THR A 103 -5.19 -4.76 4.06
N PHE A 104 -4.65 -5.45 3.06
CA PHE A 104 -5.37 -5.78 1.83
C PHE A 104 -6.54 -6.73 2.08
N ARG A 105 -6.38 -7.73 2.95
CA ARG A 105 -7.49 -8.65 3.31
C ARG A 105 -8.62 -7.91 4.00
N THR A 106 -8.31 -7.00 4.92
CA THR A 106 -9.31 -6.15 5.57
C THR A 106 -10.03 -5.25 4.56
N ALA A 107 -9.31 -4.66 3.61
CA ALA A 107 -9.90 -3.87 2.55
C ALA A 107 -10.81 -4.72 1.64
N ARG A 108 -10.41 -5.95 1.33
CA ARG A 108 -11.18 -6.88 0.49
C ARG A 108 -12.49 -7.34 1.14
N GLU A 109 -12.56 -7.38 2.46
CA GLU A 109 -13.84 -7.63 3.15
C GLU A 109 -14.88 -6.54 2.87
N MET A 110 -14.43 -5.30 2.71
CA MET A 110 -15.31 -4.16 2.40
C MET A 110 -15.63 -4.05 0.91
N MET A 111 -14.66 -4.37 0.06
CA MET A 111 -14.74 -4.20 -1.40
C MET A 111 -14.27 -5.48 -2.12
N PRO A 112 -15.06 -6.56 -2.04
CA PRO A 112 -14.61 -7.88 -2.53
C PRO A 112 -14.35 -7.94 -4.03
N LYS A 113 -14.92 -7.03 -4.82
CA LYS A 113 -14.74 -6.99 -6.28
C LYS A 113 -13.73 -5.96 -6.78
N ALA A 114 -13.10 -5.20 -5.86
CA ALA A 114 -12.02 -4.29 -6.25
C ALA A 114 -10.79 -5.07 -6.72
N HIS A 115 -9.97 -4.42 -7.55
CA HIS A 115 -8.67 -4.94 -7.95
C HIS A 115 -7.60 -4.36 -7.02
N TYR A 116 -6.83 -5.22 -6.38
CA TYR A 116 -5.83 -4.87 -5.38
C TYR A 116 -4.43 -4.95 -5.97
N ALA A 117 -3.67 -3.88 -5.85
CA ALA A 117 -2.31 -3.84 -6.37
C ALA A 117 -1.33 -3.15 -5.43
N ALA A 118 -0.09 -3.62 -5.43
CA ALA A 118 1.03 -3.05 -4.69
C ALA A 118 2.25 -2.95 -5.61
N ILE A 119 3.19 -2.06 -5.28
CA ILE A 119 4.47 -2.05 -6.00
C ILE A 119 5.26 -3.29 -5.61
N TYR A 120 5.37 -3.54 -4.30
CA TYR A 120 6.14 -4.66 -3.75
C TYR A 120 5.23 -5.62 -2.99
N ALA A 121 5.62 -6.90 -2.97
CA ALA A 121 4.97 -7.91 -2.15
C ALA A 121 5.99 -8.84 -1.52
N LYS A 122 5.80 -9.17 -0.24
CA LYS A 122 6.53 -10.25 0.44
C LYS A 122 5.75 -11.56 0.32
N PRO A 123 6.40 -12.72 0.49
CA PRO A 123 5.75 -14.03 0.30
C PRO A 123 4.41 -14.17 1.04
N ALA A 124 4.32 -13.70 2.29
CA ALA A 124 3.08 -13.75 3.07
C ALA A 124 1.98 -12.82 2.55
N GLY A 125 2.34 -11.75 1.84
CA GLY A 125 1.43 -10.74 1.32
C GLY A 125 1.05 -10.91 -0.15
N GLU A 126 1.76 -11.75 -0.91
CA GLU A 126 1.53 -11.92 -2.35
C GLU A 126 0.09 -12.36 -2.68
N SER A 127 -0.45 -13.29 -1.89
CA SER A 127 -1.81 -13.80 -2.11
C SER A 127 -2.93 -12.79 -1.81
N ALA A 128 -2.61 -11.68 -1.14
CA ALA A 128 -3.58 -10.65 -0.79
C ALA A 128 -3.79 -9.61 -1.90
N VAL A 129 -2.90 -9.56 -2.89
CA VAL A 129 -2.97 -8.64 -4.03
C VAL A 129 -3.16 -9.38 -5.34
N ASP A 130 -3.80 -8.71 -6.29
CA ASP A 130 -4.07 -9.28 -7.62
C ASP A 130 -2.94 -8.96 -8.60
N THR A 131 -2.23 -7.85 -8.38
CA THR A 131 -1.10 -7.42 -9.21
C THR A 131 -0.02 -6.76 -8.36
N TYR A 132 1.23 -7.13 -8.60
CA TYR A 132 2.40 -6.43 -8.03
C TYR A 132 3.57 -6.46 -9.03
N ILE A 133 4.60 -5.64 -8.76
CA ILE A 133 5.75 -5.50 -9.66
C ILE A 133 6.90 -6.39 -9.21
N MET A 134 7.25 -6.33 -7.92
CA MET A 134 8.44 -6.98 -7.41
C MET A 134 8.15 -7.77 -6.14
N SER A 135 8.54 -9.04 -6.15
CA SER A 135 8.62 -9.85 -4.93
C SER A 135 9.90 -9.50 -4.18
N VAL A 136 9.79 -9.31 -2.88
CA VAL A 136 10.94 -9.06 -1.98
C VAL A 136 10.93 -10.08 -0.85
N SER A 137 12.10 -10.42 -0.33
CA SER A 137 12.20 -11.42 0.73
C SER A 137 11.60 -10.95 2.04
N THR A 138 11.19 -11.89 2.89
CA THR A 138 10.56 -11.60 4.19
C THR A 138 11.46 -10.76 5.10
N ASP A 139 12.76 -10.94 5.03
CA ASP A 139 13.78 -10.24 5.82
C ASP A 139 14.24 -8.91 5.20
N THR A 140 13.66 -8.51 4.06
CA THR A 140 13.94 -7.21 3.44
C THR A 140 13.22 -6.08 4.18
N TRP A 141 13.98 -5.04 4.54
CA TRP A 141 13.44 -3.78 5.02
C TRP A 141 13.53 -2.73 3.93
N ILE A 142 12.38 -2.33 3.40
CA ILE A 142 12.30 -1.30 2.35
C ILE A 142 12.30 0.08 3.01
N HIS A 143 13.22 0.95 2.57
CA HIS A 143 13.25 2.35 2.97
C HIS A 143 12.66 3.19 1.83
N PHE A 144 11.41 3.57 1.98
CA PHE A 144 10.74 4.40 0.99
C PHE A 144 11.24 5.85 1.05
N PRO A 145 11.32 6.58 -0.07
CA PRO A 145 11.88 7.93 -0.08
C PRO A 145 11.03 8.98 0.66
N TRP A 146 9.78 8.67 0.99
CA TRP A 146 8.92 9.50 1.86
C TRP A 146 9.04 9.15 3.35
N GLU A 147 9.74 8.08 3.69
CA GLU A 147 10.06 7.69 5.06
C GLU A 147 11.42 8.26 5.42
N GLU A 148 11.45 9.49 5.95
CA GLU A 148 12.69 10.07 6.45
C GLU A 148 13.10 9.44 7.78
N ASN A 149 14.37 9.62 8.16
CA ASN A 149 14.86 9.18 9.47
C ASN A 149 14.02 9.80 10.60
N GLU A 150 13.78 9.04 11.67
CA GLU A 150 13.00 9.50 12.84
C GLU A 150 13.43 10.87 13.38
N SER A 151 14.72 11.21 13.23
CA SER A 151 15.27 12.51 13.64
C SER A 151 14.77 13.70 12.81
N SER A 152 14.23 13.47 11.63
CA SER A 152 13.65 14.51 10.76
C SER A 152 12.14 14.69 10.94
N TYR A 153 11.46 13.82 11.69
CA TYR A 153 10.04 13.98 11.96
C TYR A 153 9.75 15.18 12.86
N ILE A 154 8.79 15.98 12.42
CA ILE A 154 8.23 17.04 13.27
C ILE A 154 7.20 16.38 14.19
N ALA A 155 7.62 16.04 15.41
CA ALA A 155 6.71 15.47 16.39
C ALA A 155 5.65 16.51 16.80
N PRO A 156 4.36 16.13 16.86
CA PRO A 156 3.34 17.03 17.39
C PRO A 156 3.63 17.35 18.87
N LYS A 157 3.50 18.62 19.26
CA LYS A 157 3.75 19.07 20.65
C LYS A 157 2.77 18.48 21.66
N LYS A 158 1.64 17.96 21.20
CA LYS A 158 0.63 17.25 22.01
C LYS A 158 0.08 16.09 21.19
N PRO A 159 -0.24 14.95 21.81
CA PRO A 159 -0.92 13.87 21.12
C PRO A 159 -2.25 14.38 20.57
N VAL A 160 -2.51 14.05 19.32
CA VAL A 160 -3.82 14.28 18.72
C VAL A 160 -4.76 13.27 19.38
N ALA A 161 -5.79 13.80 20.04
CA ALA A 161 -6.77 12.99 20.76
C ALA A 161 -7.62 12.17 19.76
#